data_601852a4e20e0ca9e05e121f119c0bf1
#
_entry.id   601852a4e20e0ca9e05e121f119c0bf1
#
_cell.length_a   1.000
_cell.length_b   1.000
_cell.length_c   1.000
_cell.angle_alpha   90.00
_cell.angle_beta   90.00
_cell.angle_gamma   90.00
#
_symmetry.space_group_name_H-M   'P 1'
#
loop_
_entity.id
_entity.type
_entity.pdbx_description
1 polymer ?
#
loop_
_entity_poly.entity_id
_entity_poly.type
_entity_poly.pdbx_seq_one_letter_code
_entity_poly.pdbx_strand_id
1 'polypeptide(L)'
;MKTVNSKNLFKAVLLCLLMALNACGTAEPEIKPEDKPEEEEKETVFPTKGEHNYLVILVETSDVKFSIPNPRQAFGDMLNKEGYSDYDGTGSARDYFIEQSCSSFKPGFDVLGPVCVNMEMSNFTIGRGLTKLGAARLFAMACEQLDPTVDFSKYDTDNNGILDNVFFYYAGYNSADGPDEAIWPHAGKVEYKEWTFDGKKFIDYACTSELKGASGCNMARIGNFCHEFAHVLGLPDFYDTEMTSNAGPWNFSLMHNGCYNNGGNTPPSLNCEERMMLGWLDSVPEIPSPTVGFELKPVSKNCGALISTDNPGEYFYLEYRDGKGWDKYLPEGLVIYHVDKSENVVNGKTAEFRWRRLDNINCCLEHPCFNLIKAGEEVSVFGDGINSYQPVCWSGNPLPFLIDNISFANSTLTLDITASE
;
A
#
# COMPACT_ATOMS: atom_id res chain seq x y z
N MET A 1 -9.97 -57.90 15.70
CA MET A 1 -9.70 -56.98 14.58
C MET A 1 -8.51 -56.11 14.99
N LYS A 2 -7.33 -56.36 14.39
CA LYS A 2 -6.09 -55.67 14.71
C LYS A 2 -6.00 -54.44 13.81
N THR A 3 -5.94 -53.25 14.43
CA THR A 3 -5.72 -51.98 13.75
C THR A 3 -4.27 -51.92 13.25
N VAL A 4 -4.10 -51.76 11.93
CA VAL A 4 -2.81 -51.60 11.27
C VAL A 4 -2.41 -50.10 11.41
N ASN A 5 -1.23 -49.89 11.95
CA ASN A 5 -0.68 -48.57 12.29
C ASN A 5 -0.08 -47.92 11.03
N SER A 6 -0.62 -46.80 10.60
CA SER A 6 -0.28 -46.07 9.37
C SER A 6 1.16 -45.50 9.29
N LYS A 7 1.94 -45.60 10.39
CA LYS A 7 3.32 -45.08 10.44
C LYS A 7 4.35 -46.04 9.79
N ASN A 8 4.01 -47.28 9.49
CA ASN A 8 4.93 -48.22 8.87
C ASN A 8 4.87 -48.27 7.34
N LEU A 9 3.86 -47.64 6.73
CA LEU A 9 3.76 -47.61 5.26
C LEU A 9 4.63 -46.49 4.64
N PHE A 10 4.92 -45.42 5.40
CA PHE A 10 5.76 -44.32 4.92
C PHE A 10 7.28 -44.61 4.94
N LYS A 11 7.71 -45.58 5.77
CA LYS A 11 9.14 -45.97 5.84
C LYS A 11 9.53 -46.97 4.77
N ALA A 12 8.60 -47.74 4.21
CA ALA A 12 8.88 -48.73 3.17
C ALA A 12 9.03 -48.12 1.78
N VAL A 13 8.40 -46.98 1.50
CA VAL A 13 8.49 -46.26 0.21
C VAL A 13 9.77 -45.45 0.09
N LEU A 14 10.33 -44.96 1.21
CA LEU A 14 11.56 -44.16 1.21
C LEU A 14 12.84 -45.02 1.10
N LEU A 15 12.78 -46.32 1.38
CA LEU A 15 13.94 -47.22 1.32
C LEU A 15 14.15 -47.84 -0.07
N CYS A 16 13.16 -47.84 -0.94
CA CYS A 16 13.28 -48.38 -2.31
C CYS A 16 13.80 -47.36 -3.33
N LEU A 17 13.90 -46.08 -2.98
CA LEU A 17 14.44 -45.01 -3.87
C LEU A 17 15.95 -44.75 -3.67
N LEU A 18 16.61 -45.44 -2.73
CA LEU A 18 18.03 -45.21 -2.39
C LEU A 18 18.99 -46.32 -2.89
N MET A 19 18.52 -47.28 -3.67
CA MET A 19 19.37 -48.40 -4.17
C MET A 19 19.51 -48.50 -5.71
N ALA A 20 19.23 -47.43 -6.43
CA ALA A 20 19.37 -47.45 -7.91
C ALA A 20 20.28 -46.36 -8.49
N LEU A 21 21.33 -45.96 -7.78
CA LEU A 21 22.36 -45.07 -8.31
C LEU A 21 23.76 -45.48 -7.87
N ASN A 22 24.25 -46.61 -8.46
CA ASN A 22 25.68 -46.89 -8.55
C ASN A 22 25.94 -47.85 -9.71
N ALA A 23 26.13 -47.30 -10.90
CA ALA A 23 26.90 -47.93 -11.98
C ALA A 23 27.31 -46.85 -13.00
N CYS A 24 28.57 -46.47 -12.89
CA CYS A 24 29.56 -46.24 -13.93
C CYS A 24 29.22 -45.31 -15.12
N GLY A 25 30.01 -44.24 -15.24
CA GLY A 25 30.57 -43.87 -16.53
C GLY A 25 30.31 -42.44 -17.01
N THR A 26 31.42 -41.66 -17.09
CA THR A 26 31.66 -40.47 -17.90
C THR A 26 30.91 -39.20 -17.53
N ALA A 27 31.64 -38.27 -16.91
CA ALA A 27 31.25 -36.89 -16.68
C ALA A 27 31.05 -36.16 -18.02
N GLU A 28 29.80 -35.86 -18.36
CA GLU A 28 29.49 -34.75 -19.24
C GLU A 28 29.48 -33.45 -18.40
N PRO A 29 29.96 -32.31 -18.94
CA PRO A 29 29.95 -31.08 -18.20
C PRO A 29 28.50 -30.66 -17.95
N GLU A 30 28.13 -30.42 -16.67
CA GLU A 30 26.90 -29.72 -16.30
C GLU A 30 26.86 -28.38 -17.02
N ILE A 31 26.01 -28.27 -18.04
CA ILE A 31 25.58 -26.99 -18.58
C ILE A 31 24.70 -26.37 -17.49
N LYS A 32 25.27 -25.42 -16.74
CA LYS A 32 24.46 -24.49 -15.93
C LYS A 32 23.44 -23.88 -16.88
N PRO A 33 22.15 -23.82 -16.50
CA PRO A 33 21.22 -22.99 -17.24
C PRO A 33 21.83 -21.58 -17.28
N GLU A 34 22.09 -21.06 -18.46
CA GLU A 34 22.36 -19.64 -18.64
C GLU A 34 21.16 -18.92 -18.02
N ASP A 35 21.41 -18.11 -16.98
CA ASP A 35 20.48 -17.13 -16.50
C ASP A 35 20.15 -16.25 -17.71
N LYS A 36 19.02 -16.54 -18.38
CA LYS A 36 18.43 -15.55 -19.27
C LYS A 36 18.22 -14.31 -18.40
N PRO A 37 18.71 -13.14 -18.86
CA PRO A 37 18.31 -11.90 -18.18
C PRO A 37 16.77 -11.94 -18.13
N GLU A 38 16.18 -11.90 -16.92
CA GLU A 38 14.78 -11.60 -16.76
C GLU A 38 14.59 -10.31 -17.56
N GLU A 39 13.82 -10.36 -18.65
CA GLU A 39 13.35 -9.15 -19.30
C GLU A 39 12.64 -8.39 -18.18
N GLU A 40 13.18 -7.23 -17.80
CA GLU A 40 12.52 -6.30 -16.90
C GLU A 40 11.16 -6.04 -17.55
N GLU A 41 10.09 -6.66 -17.03
CA GLU A 41 8.74 -6.27 -17.36
C GLU A 41 8.68 -4.78 -17.07
N LYS A 42 8.50 -3.97 -18.11
CA LYS A 42 8.28 -2.54 -17.92
C LYS A 42 7.05 -2.41 -17.05
N GLU A 43 7.25 -2.02 -15.80
CA GLU A 43 6.15 -1.68 -14.91
C GLU A 43 5.28 -0.65 -15.63
N THR A 44 3.98 -0.91 -15.65
CA THR A 44 3.01 0.04 -16.20
C THR A 44 3.02 1.25 -15.25
N VAL A 45 3.65 2.33 -15.67
CA VAL A 45 3.71 3.56 -14.87
C VAL A 45 2.46 4.36 -15.20
N PHE A 46 1.52 4.42 -14.27
CA PHE A 46 0.32 5.26 -14.40
C PHE A 46 0.65 6.73 -14.18
N PRO A 47 -0.08 7.65 -14.82
CA PRO A 47 0.13 9.08 -14.62
C PRO A 47 -0.13 9.49 -13.16
N THR A 48 0.87 10.07 -12.52
CA THR A 48 0.77 10.63 -11.15
C THR A 48 0.58 12.15 -11.15
N LYS A 49 0.49 12.79 -12.31
CA LYS A 49 0.31 14.24 -12.46
C LYS A 49 -0.69 14.55 -13.58
N GLY A 50 -1.37 15.68 -13.48
CA GLY A 50 -2.37 16.11 -14.45
C GLY A 50 -3.81 15.80 -14.05
N GLU A 51 -4.72 15.95 -14.99
CA GLU A 51 -6.14 15.65 -14.82
C GLU A 51 -6.46 14.36 -15.60
N HIS A 52 -6.91 13.32 -14.90
CA HIS A 52 -7.21 12.01 -15.46
C HIS A 52 -8.51 11.48 -14.91
N ASN A 53 -9.30 10.82 -15.75
CA ASN A 53 -10.51 10.12 -15.32
C ASN A 53 -10.26 8.62 -15.29
N TYR A 54 -10.58 8.02 -14.17
CA TYR A 54 -10.47 6.58 -13.91
C TYR A 54 -11.83 5.92 -13.88
N LEU A 55 -11.91 4.73 -14.42
CA LEU A 55 -13.15 3.96 -14.43
C LEU A 55 -13.32 3.21 -13.11
N VAL A 56 -14.50 3.37 -12.50
CA VAL A 56 -14.92 2.65 -11.30
C VAL A 56 -16.18 1.85 -11.61
N ILE A 57 -16.13 0.54 -11.45
CA ILE A 57 -17.25 -0.34 -11.78
C ILE A 57 -17.79 -0.98 -10.49
N LEU A 58 -19.10 -0.84 -10.27
CA LEU A 58 -19.81 -1.55 -9.22
C LEU A 58 -20.24 -2.93 -9.74
N VAL A 59 -19.82 -4.00 -9.07
CA VAL A 59 -20.03 -5.38 -9.52
C VAL A 59 -20.85 -6.17 -8.53
N GLU A 60 -21.87 -6.82 -9.03
CA GLU A 60 -22.72 -7.77 -8.31
C GLU A 60 -22.57 -9.18 -8.89
N THR A 61 -22.88 -10.17 -8.06
CA THR A 61 -23.08 -11.56 -8.52
C THR A 61 -24.56 -11.95 -8.50
N SER A 62 -24.88 -13.17 -8.91
CA SER A 62 -26.28 -13.61 -8.91
C SER A 62 -26.91 -13.64 -7.51
N ASP A 63 -26.11 -13.93 -6.49
CA ASP A 63 -26.49 -14.16 -5.09
C ASP A 63 -26.10 -13.02 -4.13
N VAL A 64 -25.14 -12.16 -4.48
CA VAL A 64 -24.69 -11.02 -3.66
C VAL A 64 -24.95 -9.71 -4.39
N LYS A 65 -25.80 -8.87 -3.80
CA LYS A 65 -26.25 -7.60 -4.36
C LYS A 65 -25.85 -6.44 -3.48
N PHE A 66 -25.70 -5.25 -4.07
CA PHE A 66 -25.52 -4.03 -3.29
C PHE A 66 -26.70 -3.82 -2.33
N SER A 67 -26.39 -3.61 -1.08
CA SER A 67 -27.36 -3.34 -0.02
C SER A 67 -27.55 -1.85 0.24
N ILE A 68 -26.59 -1.02 -0.19
CA ILE A 68 -26.62 0.43 -0.06
C ILE A 68 -27.60 1.03 -1.06
N PRO A 69 -28.53 1.92 -0.62
CA PRO A 69 -29.44 2.60 -1.54
C PRO A 69 -28.68 3.46 -2.56
N ASN A 70 -29.08 3.36 -3.83
CA ASN A 70 -28.47 4.12 -4.93
C ASN A 70 -26.93 4.05 -4.94
N PRO A 71 -26.33 2.85 -5.01
CA PRO A 71 -24.90 2.67 -4.81
C PRO A 71 -24.06 3.51 -5.77
N ARG A 72 -24.48 3.66 -7.04
CA ARG A 72 -23.77 4.50 -8.00
C ARG A 72 -23.63 5.95 -7.55
N GLN A 73 -24.70 6.54 -6.98
CA GLN A 73 -24.66 7.91 -6.46
C GLN A 73 -23.83 7.98 -5.18
N ALA A 74 -24.01 7.02 -4.25
CA ALA A 74 -23.29 7.01 -2.98
C ALA A 74 -21.77 6.91 -3.17
N PHE A 75 -21.31 5.99 -4.03
CA PHE A 75 -19.90 5.88 -4.36
C PHE A 75 -19.42 7.06 -5.21
N GLY A 76 -20.23 7.56 -6.14
CA GLY A 76 -19.92 8.76 -6.92
C GLY A 76 -19.65 9.99 -6.05
N ASP A 77 -20.51 10.22 -5.05
CA ASP A 77 -20.35 11.32 -4.10
C ASP A 77 -19.11 11.13 -3.22
N MET A 78 -18.92 9.93 -2.66
CA MET A 78 -17.76 9.60 -1.82
C MET A 78 -16.43 9.78 -2.56
N LEU A 79 -16.40 9.47 -3.83
CA LEU A 79 -15.16 9.54 -4.61
C LEU A 79 -14.88 10.93 -5.19
N ASN A 80 -15.92 11.73 -5.56
CA ASN A 80 -15.72 12.95 -6.35
C ASN A 80 -16.25 14.24 -5.72
N LYS A 81 -17.21 14.17 -4.78
CA LYS A 81 -17.90 15.37 -4.30
C LYS A 81 -16.96 16.21 -3.46
N GLU A 82 -16.72 17.46 -3.91
CA GLU A 82 -15.93 18.44 -3.15
C GLU A 82 -16.51 18.63 -1.73
N GLY A 83 -15.64 18.56 -0.73
CA GLY A 83 -16.02 18.71 0.68
C GLY A 83 -16.93 17.60 1.19
N TYR A 84 -16.88 16.38 0.63
CA TYR A 84 -17.64 15.24 1.14
C TYR A 84 -17.32 15.00 2.61
N SER A 85 -18.35 15.02 3.45
CA SER A 85 -18.21 14.98 4.91
C SER A 85 -19.12 13.98 5.60
N ASP A 86 -19.74 13.08 4.85
CA ASP A 86 -20.55 12.02 5.43
C ASP A 86 -19.69 11.18 6.38
N TYR A 87 -20.28 10.72 7.47
CA TYR A 87 -19.61 9.93 8.51
C TYR A 87 -18.40 10.64 9.17
N ASP A 88 -18.45 11.97 9.28
CA ASP A 88 -17.37 12.82 9.80
C ASP A 88 -16.07 12.74 8.98
N GLY A 89 -16.21 12.54 7.66
CA GLY A 89 -15.10 12.54 6.71
C GLY A 89 -14.50 13.94 6.52
N THR A 90 -13.27 13.97 6.02
CA THR A 90 -12.52 15.22 5.76
C THR A 90 -12.72 15.72 4.33
N GLY A 91 -13.03 14.83 3.40
CA GLY A 91 -13.24 15.11 1.99
C GLY A 91 -13.54 13.84 1.21
N SER A 92 -13.73 13.96 -0.10
CA SER A 92 -13.79 12.83 -1.03
C SER A 92 -12.40 12.24 -1.31
N ALA A 93 -12.35 11.08 -1.99
CA ALA A 93 -11.10 10.55 -2.48
C ALA A 93 -10.39 11.53 -3.44
N ARG A 94 -11.16 12.22 -4.29
CA ARG A 94 -10.64 13.28 -5.18
C ARG A 94 -10.03 14.43 -4.39
N ASP A 95 -10.70 14.91 -3.34
CA ASP A 95 -10.17 15.98 -2.47
C ASP A 95 -8.86 15.55 -1.83
N TYR A 96 -8.78 14.29 -1.36
CA TYR A 96 -7.58 13.71 -0.78
C TYR A 96 -6.40 13.80 -1.75
N PHE A 97 -6.51 13.23 -2.94
CA PHE A 97 -5.40 13.20 -3.90
C PHE A 97 -5.02 14.59 -4.41
N ILE A 98 -5.98 15.50 -4.59
CA ILE A 98 -5.69 16.89 -4.95
C ILE A 98 -4.85 17.57 -3.88
N GLU A 99 -5.21 17.41 -2.60
CA GLU A 99 -4.47 18.03 -1.50
C GLU A 99 -3.10 17.37 -1.31
N GLN A 100 -3.02 16.02 -1.32
CA GLN A 100 -1.75 15.30 -1.12
C GLN A 100 -0.72 15.61 -2.20
N SER A 101 -1.16 15.86 -3.42
CA SER A 101 -0.30 16.20 -4.57
C SER A 101 -0.03 17.70 -4.72
N CYS A 102 -0.48 18.54 -3.79
CA CYS A 102 -0.45 20.01 -3.96
C CYS A 102 -1.07 20.47 -5.29
N SER A 103 -2.19 19.84 -5.69
CA SER A 103 -2.94 20.07 -6.93
C SER A 103 -2.20 19.71 -8.23
N SER A 104 -1.08 18.97 -8.14
CA SER A 104 -0.40 18.48 -9.35
C SER A 104 -1.10 17.28 -9.98
N PHE A 105 -1.90 16.54 -9.22
CA PHE A 105 -2.74 15.42 -9.65
C PHE A 105 -4.20 15.66 -9.28
N LYS A 106 -5.09 15.55 -10.28
CA LYS A 106 -6.52 15.82 -10.12
C LYS A 106 -7.34 14.68 -10.74
N PRO A 107 -7.47 13.55 -10.04
CA PRO A 107 -8.24 12.44 -10.55
C PRO A 107 -9.74 12.75 -10.58
N GLY A 108 -10.44 12.21 -11.58
CA GLY A 108 -11.88 12.04 -11.60
C GLY A 108 -12.22 10.55 -11.59
N PHE A 109 -13.35 10.16 -11.04
CA PHE A 109 -13.77 8.76 -10.94
C PHE A 109 -15.14 8.57 -11.56
N ASP A 110 -15.20 7.95 -12.75
CA ASP A 110 -16.42 7.66 -13.46
C ASP A 110 -17.05 6.37 -12.92
N VAL A 111 -18.07 6.50 -12.06
CA VAL A 111 -18.71 5.34 -11.41
C VAL A 111 -19.82 4.78 -12.29
N LEU A 112 -19.68 3.52 -12.68
CA LEU A 112 -20.64 2.78 -13.51
C LEU A 112 -21.23 1.57 -12.76
N GLY A 113 -22.35 1.07 -13.27
CA GLY A 113 -23.04 -0.09 -12.70
C GLY A 113 -24.16 0.28 -11.73
N PRO A 114 -24.64 -0.67 -10.86
CA PRO A 114 -24.12 -2.03 -10.69
C PRO A 114 -24.27 -2.92 -11.93
N VAL A 115 -23.22 -3.70 -12.22
CA VAL A 115 -23.22 -4.75 -13.24
C VAL A 115 -23.36 -6.10 -12.56
N CYS A 116 -24.32 -6.89 -12.99
CA CYS A 116 -24.56 -8.22 -12.40
C CYS A 116 -23.91 -9.31 -13.26
N VAL A 117 -22.85 -9.92 -12.77
CA VAL A 117 -22.31 -11.16 -13.33
C VAL A 117 -23.20 -12.33 -12.90
N ASN A 118 -23.78 -13.05 -13.87
CA ASN A 118 -24.74 -14.13 -13.61
C ASN A 118 -24.05 -15.44 -13.17
N MET A 119 -23.28 -15.36 -12.08
CA MET A 119 -22.65 -16.48 -11.37
C MET A 119 -22.68 -16.16 -9.88
N GLU A 120 -22.61 -17.19 -9.03
CA GLU A 120 -22.51 -17.00 -7.58
C GLU A 120 -21.13 -16.50 -7.17
N MET A 121 -21.07 -15.70 -6.09
CA MET A 121 -19.81 -15.14 -5.54
C MET A 121 -18.81 -16.24 -5.20
N SER A 122 -19.27 -17.40 -4.74
CA SER A 122 -18.45 -18.57 -4.44
C SER A 122 -17.58 -19.06 -5.61
N ASN A 123 -17.93 -18.70 -6.85
CA ASN A 123 -17.11 -19.01 -8.04
C ASN A 123 -15.86 -18.14 -8.17
N PHE A 124 -15.76 -17.08 -7.39
CA PHE A 124 -14.70 -16.07 -7.44
C PHE A 124 -13.89 -15.96 -6.16
N THR A 125 -14.34 -16.63 -5.08
CA THR A 125 -13.71 -16.62 -3.75
C THR A 125 -13.13 -17.99 -3.43
N ILE A 126 -11.98 -18.33 -4.02
CA ILE A 126 -11.33 -19.65 -3.86
C ILE A 126 -10.15 -19.49 -2.89
N GLY A 127 -10.43 -19.52 -1.57
CA GLY A 127 -9.40 -19.54 -0.53
C GLY A 127 -8.39 -18.36 -0.58
N ARG A 128 -7.73 -18.06 0.52
CA ARG A 128 -6.82 -16.89 0.65
C ARG A 128 -5.70 -16.78 -0.42
N GLY A 129 -5.29 -17.87 -1.05
CA GLY A 129 -4.18 -17.87 -2.02
C GLY A 129 -4.59 -17.73 -3.50
N LEU A 130 -5.89 -17.90 -3.83
CA LEU A 130 -6.39 -17.90 -5.22
C LEU A 130 -7.46 -16.82 -5.47
N THR A 131 -7.74 -15.98 -4.49
CA THR A 131 -8.75 -14.91 -4.58
C THR A 131 -8.43 -13.89 -5.67
N LYS A 132 -7.15 -13.58 -5.90
CA LYS A 132 -6.73 -12.64 -6.96
C LYS A 132 -7.17 -13.13 -8.35
N LEU A 133 -6.97 -14.41 -8.67
CA LEU A 133 -7.39 -14.96 -9.96
C LEU A 133 -8.92 -14.97 -10.13
N GLY A 134 -9.65 -15.31 -9.07
CA GLY A 134 -11.11 -15.28 -9.04
C GLY A 134 -11.64 -13.86 -9.22
N ALA A 135 -11.10 -12.90 -8.50
CA ALA A 135 -11.46 -11.48 -8.60
C ALA A 135 -11.19 -10.94 -10.01
N ALA A 136 -9.99 -11.18 -10.57
CA ALA A 136 -9.65 -10.76 -11.94
C ALA A 136 -10.65 -11.29 -12.98
N ARG A 137 -11.11 -12.54 -12.82
CA ARG A 137 -12.12 -13.13 -13.69
C ARG A 137 -13.48 -12.44 -13.54
N LEU A 138 -13.93 -12.17 -12.31
CA LEU A 138 -15.18 -11.45 -12.03
C LEU A 138 -15.19 -10.09 -12.72
N PHE A 139 -14.09 -9.34 -12.57
CA PHE A 139 -13.96 -7.98 -13.08
C PHE A 139 -13.88 -7.94 -14.60
N ALA A 140 -13.15 -8.86 -15.22
CA ALA A 140 -13.11 -8.96 -16.66
C ALA A 140 -14.50 -9.30 -17.26
N MET A 141 -15.27 -10.18 -16.61
CA MET A 141 -16.65 -10.48 -17.03
C MET A 141 -17.60 -9.28 -16.86
N ALA A 142 -17.37 -8.42 -15.86
CA ALA A 142 -18.13 -7.17 -15.71
C ALA A 142 -17.79 -6.17 -16.83
N CYS A 143 -16.53 -6.05 -17.20
CA CYS A 143 -16.11 -5.24 -18.35
C CYS A 143 -16.73 -5.74 -19.66
N GLU A 144 -16.73 -7.06 -19.90
CA GLU A 144 -17.38 -7.64 -21.10
C GLU A 144 -18.85 -7.25 -21.24
N GLN A 145 -19.58 -7.15 -20.11
CA GLN A 145 -20.98 -6.74 -20.15
C GLN A 145 -21.17 -5.24 -20.43
N LEU A 146 -20.20 -4.42 -20.07
CA LEU A 146 -20.23 -2.97 -20.30
C LEU A 146 -19.70 -2.57 -21.67
N ASP A 147 -18.85 -3.37 -22.30
CA ASP A 147 -18.20 -3.10 -23.57
C ASP A 147 -19.13 -2.59 -24.69
N PRO A 148 -20.37 -3.13 -24.86
CA PRO A 148 -21.29 -2.60 -25.88
C PRO A 148 -21.78 -1.16 -25.64
N THR A 149 -21.61 -0.60 -24.45
CA THR A 149 -22.21 0.68 -24.00
C THR A 149 -21.20 1.69 -23.43
N VAL A 150 -19.99 1.24 -23.14
CA VAL A 150 -18.92 2.05 -22.57
C VAL A 150 -17.76 2.12 -23.55
N ASP A 151 -17.32 3.31 -23.85
CA ASP A 151 -16.10 3.55 -24.63
C ASP A 151 -14.90 3.48 -23.67
N PHE A 152 -14.29 2.30 -23.59
CA PHE A 152 -13.12 2.06 -22.74
C PHE A 152 -11.87 2.80 -23.22
N SER A 153 -11.79 3.18 -24.50
CA SER A 153 -10.63 3.90 -25.03
C SER A 153 -10.35 5.24 -24.34
N LYS A 154 -11.35 5.82 -23.65
CA LYS A 154 -11.22 7.05 -22.85
C LYS A 154 -10.35 6.89 -21.60
N TYR A 155 -10.15 5.65 -21.16
CA TYR A 155 -9.41 5.33 -19.95
C TYR A 155 -8.00 4.79 -20.24
N ASP A 156 -7.46 5.09 -21.42
CA ASP A 156 -6.06 4.98 -21.80
C ASP A 156 -5.57 6.42 -22.05
N THR A 157 -5.30 7.16 -20.96
CA THR A 157 -5.09 8.61 -21.03
C THR A 157 -3.68 8.98 -21.51
N ASP A 158 -2.72 8.07 -21.40
CA ASP A 158 -1.36 8.23 -21.94
C ASP A 158 -1.16 7.64 -23.35
N ASN A 159 -2.22 7.01 -23.91
CA ASN A 159 -2.24 6.37 -25.23
C ASN A 159 -1.19 5.26 -25.41
N ASN A 160 -0.89 4.50 -24.37
CA ASN A 160 0.04 3.38 -24.43
C ASN A 160 -0.61 2.06 -24.91
N GLY A 161 -1.93 2.04 -25.08
CA GLY A 161 -2.71 0.88 -25.52
C GLY A 161 -3.21 -0.01 -24.37
N ILE A 162 -3.03 0.43 -23.13
CA ILE A 162 -3.46 -0.24 -21.91
C ILE A 162 -4.45 0.67 -21.18
N LEU A 163 -5.48 0.11 -20.55
CA LEU A 163 -6.35 0.89 -19.67
C LEU A 163 -5.58 1.34 -18.44
N ASP A 164 -5.67 2.61 -18.09
CA ASP A 164 -4.89 3.24 -17.01
C ASP A 164 -5.14 2.63 -15.62
N ASN A 165 -6.19 2.03 -15.38
CA ASN A 165 -6.64 1.18 -14.29
C ASN A 165 -8.16 1.15 -14.29
N VAL A 166 -8.73 0.03 -13.92
CA VAL A 166 -10.16 -0.09 -13.63
C VAL A 166 -10.31 -0.47 -12.16
N PHE A 167 -10.98 0.39 -11.40
CA PHE A 167 -11.26 0.11 -10.00
C PHE A 167 -12.62 -0.58 -9.83
N PHE A 168 -12.71 -1.57 -8.96
CA PHE A 168 -13.95 -2.32 -8.74
C PHE A 168 -14.40 -2.26 -7.29
N TYR A 169 -15.67 -1.90 -7.10
CA TYR A 169 -16.38 -2.18 -5.87
C TYR A 169 -17.25 -3.42 -6.08
N TYR A 170 -16.98 -4.49 -5.36
CA TYR A 170 -17.84 -5.66 -5.35
C TYR A 170 -18.84 -5.61 -4.22
N ALA A 171 -20.07 -6.10 -4.46
CA ALA A 171 -21.14 -6.13 -3.46
C ALA A 171 -20.77 -7.00 -2.24
N GLY A 172 -21.23 -6.63 -1.08
CA GLY A 172 -21.01 -7.34 0.18
C GLY A 172 -19.72 -6.93 0.91
N TYR A 173 -19.18 -7.84 1.71
CA TYR A 173 -18.03 -7.63 2.61
C TYR A 173 -16.72 -8.06 1.97
N ASN A 174 -15.60 -7.65 2.61
CA ASN A 174 -14.25 -8.12 2.28
C ASN A 174 -13.67 -9.00 3.39
N SER A 175 -12.55 -9.66 3.11
CA SER A 175 -11.87 -10.52 4.09
C SER A 175 -10.77 -9.84 4.90
N ALA A 176 -10.54 -8.53 4.73
CA ALA A 176 -9.59 -7.79 5.55
C ALA A 176 -10.16 -7.50 6.95
N ASP A 177 -11.45 -7.18 7.03
CA ASP A 177 -12.15 -6.86 8.28
C ASP A 177 -13.51 -7.59 8.42
N GLY A 178 -13.81 -8.54 7.54
CA GLY A 178 -15.05 -9.30 7.44
C GLY A 178 -14.85 -10.81 7.33
N PRO A 179 -15.76 -11.52 6.61
CA PRO A 179 -15.67 -12.97 6.47
C PRO A 179 -14.42 -13.43 5.71
N ASP A 180 -13.71 -14.44 6.21
CA ASP A 180 -12.48 -15.00 5.61
C ASP A 180 -12.68 -15.51 4.18
N GLU A 181 -13.90 -15.87 3.80
CA GLU A 181 -14.25 -16.38 2.47
C GLU A 181 -14.48 -15.27 1.43
N ALA A 182 -14.55 -14.00 1.84
CA ALA A 182 -14.75 -12.89 0.94
C ALA A 182 -13.47 -12.55 0.14
N ILE A 183 -13.62 -11.75 -0.91
CA ILE A 183 -12.47 -11.23 -1.66
C ILE A 183 -11.67 -10.27 -0.74
N TRP A 184 -10.34 -10.41 -0.74
CA TRP A 184 -9.45 -9.47 -0.08
C TRP A 184 -9.34 -8.19 -0.94
N PRO A 185 -9.43 -6.97 -0.38
CA PRO A 185 -9.10 -5.74 -1.11
C PRO A 185 -7.65 -5.80 -1.61
N HIS A 186 -7.43 -5.46 -2.87
CA HIS A 186 -6.08 -5.51 -3.44
C HIS A 186 -6.00 -4.76 -4.78
N ALA A 187 -4.78 -4.36 -5.14
CA ALA A 187 -4.40 -4.10 -6.51
C ALA A 187 -3.80 -5.38 -7.13
N GLY A 188 -4.01 -5.59 -8.42
CA GLY A 188 -3.57 -6.82 -9.08
C GLY A 188 -3.59 -6.74 -10.60
N LYS A 189 -3.11 -7.83 -11.23
CA LYS A 189 -3.04 -7.96 -12.69
C LYS A 189 -3.90 -9.11 -13.19
N VAL A 190 -4.41 -8.97 -14.43
CA VAL A 190 -5.15 -10.00 -15.16
C VAL A 190 -4.17 -10.78 -16.02
N GLU A 191 -3.58 -11.84 -15.46
CA GLU A 191 -2.48 -12.59 -16.10
C GLU A 191 -2.90 -13.84 -16.87
N TYR A 192 -4.10 -14.38 -16.59
CA TYR A 192 -4.52 -15.71 -17.10
C TYR A 192 -5.10 -15.69 -18.50
N LYS A 193 -5.49 -14.53 -19.04
CA LYS A 193 -6.06 -14.33 -20.38
C LYS A 193 -5.89 -12.88 -20.77
N GLU A 194 -5.53 -12.62 -22.00
CA GLU A 194 -5.54 -11.27 -22.56
C GLU A 194 -6.99 -10.82 -22.81
N TRP A 195 -7.36 -9.71 -22.18
CA TRP A 195 -8.63 -9.04 -22.35
C TRP A 195 -8.42 -7.70 -23.03
N THR A 196 -9.27 -7.40 -24.00
CA THR A 196 -9.18 -6.16 -24.79
C THR A 196 -10.58 -5.58 -24.96
N PHE A 197 -10.73 -4.30 -24.62
CA PHE A 197 -11.95 -3.52 -24.76
C PHE A 197 -11.65 -2.27 -25.58
N ASP A 198 -12.40 -2.01 -26.65
CA ASP A 198 -12.15 -0.92 -27.61
C ASP A 198 -10.69 -0.82 -28.08
N GLY A 199 -10.03 -1.98 -28.25
CA GLY A 199 -8.64 -2.06 -28.70
C GLY A 199 -7.61 -1.75 -27.61
N LYS A 200 -8.01 -1.57 -26.35
CA LYS A 200 -7.14 -1.33 -25.20
C LYS A 200 -7.04 -2.60 -24.33
N LYS A 201 -5.84 -2.93 -23.88
CA LYS A 201 -5.61 -4.08 -23.00
C LYS A 201 -6.08 -3.77 -21.57
N PHE A 202 -6.83 -4.70 -20.97
CA PHE A 202 -7.15 -4.69 -19.55
C PHE A 202 -6.15 -5.56 -18.82
N ILE A 203 -5.21 -4.95 -18.13
CA ILE A 203 -4.13 -5.63 -17.41
C ILE A 203 -4.24 -5.37 -15.92
N ASP A 204 -4.30 -4.11 -15.51
CA ASP A 204 -4.23 -3.70 -14.12
C ASP A 204 -5.61 -3.35 -13.58
N TYR A 205 -5.87 -3.76 -12.34
CA TYR A 205 -7.07 -3.40 -11.60
C TYR A 205 -6.78 -3.20 -10.12
N ALA A 206 -7.67 -2.50 -9.44
CA ALA A 206 -7.74 -2.48 -7.99
C ALA A 206 -9.18 -2.71 -7.53
N CYS A 207 -9.38 -3.20 -6.32
CA CYS A 207 -10.71 -3.50 -5.84
C CYS A 207 -10.85 -3.37 -4.32
N THR A 208 -12.08 -3.06 -3.89
CA THR A 208 -12.51 -3.20 -2.51
C THR A 208 -14.01 -3.52 -2.44
N SER A 209 -14.52 -3.82 -1.25
CA SER A 209 -15.92 -4.19 -1.04
C SER A 209 -16.85 -2.98 -0.94
N GLU A 210 -18.15 -3.26 -1.09
CA GLU A 210 -19.22 -2.33 -0.72
C GLU A 210 -19.24 -2.00 0.77
N LEU A 211 -19.10 -3.05 1.61
CA LEU A 211 -19.28 -2.98 3.05
C LEU A 211 -18.00 -3.27 3.80
N LYS A 212 -17.85 -2.63 4.95
CA LYS A 212 -16.82 -2.92 5.94
C LYS A 212 -17.38 -3.70 7.12
N GLY A 213 -16.51 -4.44 7.81
CA GLY A 213 -16.88 -5.29 8.94
C GLY A 213 -17.53 -6.60 8.50
N ALA A 214 -18.03 -7.35 9.47
CA ALA A 214 -18.61 -8.69 9.26
C ALA A 214 -20.15 -8.71 9.31
N SER A 215 -20.79 -7.57 9.56
CA SER A 215 -22.24 -7.47 9.68
C SER A 215 -22.75 -6.04 9.55
N GLY A 216 -24.05 -5.90 9.26
CA GLY A 216 -24.71 -4.61 9.09
C GLY A 216 -24.51 -4.02 7.71
N CYS A 217 -25.02 -2.81 7.49
CA CYS A 217 -24.98 -2.11 6.19
C CYS A 217 -24.03 -0.90 6.30
N ASN A 218 -22.76 -1.16 6.67
CA ASN A 218 -21.75 -0.13 6.83
C ASN A 218 -20.96 0.02 5.53
N MET A 219 -21.29 1.02 4.72
CA MET A 219 -20.56 1.32 3.48
C MET A 219 -19.06 1.43 3.73
N ALA A 220 -18.24 0.87 2.85
CA ALA A 220 -16.79 1.09 2.83
C ALA A 220 -16.48 2.59 2.69
N ARG A 221 -15.34 3.01 3.18
CA ARG A 221 -14.91 4.41 3.22
C ARG A 221 -13.78 4.68 2.24
N ILE A 222 -13.44 5.96 2.11
CA ILE A 222 -12.40 6.36 1.14
C ILE A 222 -11.03 5.76 1.44
N GLY A 223 -10.73 5.41 2.71
CA GLY A 223 -9.41 4.97 3.12
C GLY A 223 -8.92 3.73 2.37
N ASN A 224 -9.74 2.68 2.29
CA ASN A 224 -9.38 1.49 1.52
C ASN A 224 -9.28 1.79 0.02
N PHE A 225 -10.19 2.62 -0.52
CA PHE A 225 -10.09 3.04 -1.91
C PHE A 225 -8.77 3.78 -2.17
N CYS A 226 -8.42 4.75 -1.32
CA CYS A 226 -7.20 5.53 -1.47
C CYS A 226 -5.96 4.65 -1.35
N HIS A 227 -5.96 3.64 -0.47
CA HIS A 227 -4.88 2.67 -0.30
C HIS A 227 -4.68 1.85 -1.59
N GLU A 228 -5.73 1.17 -2.06
CA GLU A 228 -5.64 0.35 -3.26
C GLU A 228 -5.35 1.17 -4.52
N PHE A 229 -5.89 2.38 -4.60
CA PHE A 229 -5.60 3.28 -5.72
C PHE A 229 -4.17 3.85 -5.64
N ALA A 230 -3.60 4.01 -4.45
CA ALA A 230 -2.20 4.40 -4.29
C ALA A 230 -1.23 3.31 -4.77
N HIS A 231 -1.59 2.02 -4.66
CA HIS A 231 -0.84 0.93 -5.31
C HIS A 231 -0.82 1.10 -6.84
N VAL A 232 -1.95 1.47 -7.43
CA VAL A 232 -2.03 1.77 -8.87
C VAL A 232 -1.08 2.89 -9.26
N LEU A 233 -0.94 3.91 -8.42
CA LEU A 233 -0.02 5.03 -8.62
C LEU A 233 1.46 4.67 -8.33
N GLY A 234 1.74 3.46 -7.83
CA GLY A 234 3.10 2.93 -7.64
C GLY A 234 3.59 2.89 -6.19
N LEU A 235 2.74 3.10 -5.19
CA LEU A 235 3.14 2.94 -3.79
C LEU A 235 3.10 1.45 -3.37
N PRO A 236 4.12 0.96 -2.67
CA PRO A 236 4.11 -0.37 -2.05
C PRO A 236 3.40 -0.35 -0.70
N ASP A 237 3.09 -1.54 -0.18
CA ASP A 237 2.71 -1.69 1.22
C ASP A 237 3.86 -1.34 2.16
N PHE A 238 3.57 -0.56 3.21
CA PHE A 238 4.50 -0.25 4.29
C PHE A 238 4.21 -1.01 5.57
N TYR A 239 3.27 -1.95 5.56
CA TYR A 239 3.12 -2.94 6.61
C TYR A 239 3.88 -4.23 6.25
N ASP A 240 4.05 -5.11 7.22
CA ASP A 240 4.61 -6.44 6.99
C ASP A 240 3.54 -7.36 6.36
N THR A 241 3.63 -7.55 5.05
CA THR A 241 2.66 -8.36 4.29
C THR A 241 2.72 -9.86 4.62
N GLU A 242 3.80 -10.32 5.24
CA GLU A 242 3.91 -11.69 5.77
C GLU A 242 3.23 -11.83 7.16
N MET A 243 2.76 -10.72 7.75
CA MET A 243 2.07 -10.68 9.04
C MET A 243 2.89 -11.27 10.20
N THR A 244 4.22 -11.19 10.13
CA THR A 244 5.14 -11.70 11.14
C THR A 244 5.48 -10.66 12.20
N SER A 245 5.27 -9.38 11.89
CA SER A 245 5.55 -8.24 12.75
C SER A 245 4.49 -7.15 12.63
N ASN A 246 4.61 -6.16 13.52
CA ASN A 246 3.84 -4.92 13.44
C ASN A 246 4.76 -3.72 13.13
N ALA A 247 5.88 -3.94 12.46
CA ALA A 247 6.78 -2.85 12.08
C ALA A 247 6.17 -2.00 10.97
N GLY A 248 6.56 -0.73 10.90
CA GLY A 248 6.15 0.19 9.86
C GLY A 248 5.70 1.56 10.39
N PRO A 249 5.21 2.44 9.51
CA PRO A 249 4.79 3.80 9.85
C PRO A 249 3.40 3.90 10.51
N TRP A 250 2.67 2.81 10.70
CA TRP A 250 1.39 2.72 11.39
C TRP A 250 0.32 3.69 10.83
N ASN A 251 -0.38 4.39 11.73
CA ASN A 251 -1.46 5.32 11.41
C ASN A 251 -0.99 6.59 10.67
N PHE A 252 0.32 6.79 10.53
CA PHE A 252 0.92 7.94 9.86
C PHE A 252 1.21 7.69 8.36
N SER A 253 0.81 6.56 7.83
CA SER A 253 0.94 6.21 6.41
C SER A 253 -0.37 5.67 5.85
N LEU A 254 -0.75 6.12 4.65
CA LEU A 254 -1.85 5.55 3.88
C LEU A 254 -1.58 4.07 3.58
N MET A 255 -0.33 3.74 3.26
CA MET A 255 0.10 2.39 2.87
C MET A 255 0.35 1.46 4.07
N HIS A 256 -0.17 1.82 5.24
CA HIS A 256 -0.23 1.01 6.45
C HIS A 256 -1.62 1.20 7.11
N ASN A 257 -1.71 1.20 8.43
CA ASN A 257 -2.96 1.34 9.17
C ASN A 257 -3.66 2.70 9.02
N GLY A 258 -3.00 3.69 8.43
CA GLY A 258 -3.56 5.02 8.22
C GLY A 258 -4.82 5.03 7.37
N CYS A 259 -4.98 4.08 6.44
CA CYS A 259 -6.21 3.92 5.66
C CYS A 259 -7.46 3.66 6.53
N TYR A 260 -7.28 3.21 7.78
CA TYR A 260 -8.36 2.97 8.74
C TYR A 260 -8.61 4.14 9.71
N ASN A 261 -7.85 5.23 9.65
CA ASN A 261 -8.05 6.38 10.53
C ASN A 261 -9.48 6.92 10.42
N ASN A 262 -10.08 7.29 11.56
CA ASN A 262 -11.49 7.67 11.65
C ASN A 262 -12.41 6.62 11.00
N GLY A 263 -12.14 5.33 11.22
CA GLY A 263 -12.91 4.24 10.60
C GLY A 263 -12.85 4.23 9.07
N GLY A 264 -11.79 4.75 8.47
CA GLY A 264 -11.54 4.85 7.03
C GLY A 264 -12.08 6.11 6.36
N ASN A 265 -12.62 7.09 7.13
CA ASN A 265 -13.14 8.33 6.56
C ASN A 265 -12.10 9.43 6.39
N THR A 266 -10.96 9.30 7.09
CA THR A 266 -9.93 10.35 7.12
C THR A 266 -8.55 9.69 7.11
N PRO A 267 -8.08 9.16 5.96
CA PRO A 267 -6.69 8.72 5.87
C PRO A 267 -5.74 9.88 6.15
N PRO A 268 -4.51 9.62 6.65
CA PRO A 268 -3.58 10.68 7.02
C PRO A 268 -3.05 11.40 5.80
N SER A 269 -2.47 12.57 6.00
CA SER A 269 -1.61 13.17 4.99
C SER A 269 -0.49 12.20 4.62
N LEU A 270 -0.22 12.06 3.32
CA LEU A 270 0.90 11.25 2.85
C LEU A 270 2.21 11.72 3.49
N ASN A 271 3.05 10.80 3.92
CA ASN A 271 4.38 11.12 4.41
C ASN A 271 5.32 11.53 3.26
N CYS A 272 6.51 12.04 3.60
CA CYS A 272 7.47 12.51 2.59
C CYS A 272 7.91 11.40 1.64
N GLU A 273 8.05 10.17 2.12
CA GLU A 273 8.45 9.03 1.30
C GLU A 273 7.37 8.70 0.25
N GLU A 274 6.11 8.59 0.68
CA GLU A 274 4.98 8.36 -0.22
C GLU A 274 4.89 9.46 -1.29
N ARG A 275 5.06 10.72 -0.91
CA ARG A 275 5.03 11.86 -1.84
C ARG A 275 6.20 11.86 -2.82
N MET A 276 7.41 11.50 -2.37
CA MET A 276 8.58 11.42 -3.25
C MET A 276 8.46 10.26 -4.24
N MET A 277 7.97 9.12 -3.82
CA MET A 277 7.70 7.98 -4.71
C MET A 277 6.69 8.33 -5.81
N LEU A 278 5.66 9.12 -5.48
CA LEU A 278 4.66 9.61 -6.45
C LEU A 278 5.16 10.80 -7.29
N GLY A 279 6.33 11.35 -7.02
CA GLY A 279 6.86 12.54 -7.67
C GLY A 279 6.10 13.82 -7.32
N TRP A 280 5.42 13.86 -6.16
CA TRP A 280 4.70 15.03 -5.64
C TRP A 280 5.55 15.89 -4.71
N LEU A 281 6.69 15.36 -4.28
CA LEU A 281 7.74 16.04 -3.54
C LEU A 281 9.08 15.67 -4.17
N ASP A 282 9.88 16.63 -4.59
CA ASP A 282 11.15 16.34 -5.25
C ASP A 282 12.22 15.87 -4.26
N SER A 283 12.31 16.54 -3.11
CA SER A 283 13.23 16.21 -2.03
C SER A 283 12.87 16.95 -0.75
N VAL A 284 13.42 16.53 0.36
CA VAL A 284 13.37 17.26 1.64
C VAL A 284 14.77 17.75 2.00
N PRO A 285 14.89 18.89 2.71
CA PRO A 285 16.18 19.41 3.14
C PRO A 285 16.84 18.48 4.16
N GLU A 286 18.15 18.34 4.06
CA GLU A 286 18.96 17.72 5.11
C GLU A 286 19.24 18.74 6.20
N ILE A 287 19.10 18.36 7.48
CA ILE A 287 19.40 19.21 8.62
C ILE A 287 20.88 19.07 8.96
N PRO A 288 21.67 20.15 8.85
CA PRO A 288 23.10 20.09 9.26
C PRO A 288 23.24 19.87 10.77
N SER A 289 24.33 19.21 11.16
CA SER A 289 24.71 19.10 12.59
C SER A 289 25.99 19.93 12.85
N PRO A 290 26.03 20.84 13.83
CA PRO A 290 24.92 21.24 14.70
C PRO A 290 23.97 22.26 14.03
N THR A 291 22.73 22.31 14.51
CA THR A 291 21.73 23.32 14.09
C THR A 291 20.92 23.75 15.32
N VAL A 292 20.55 25.03 15.41
CA VAL A 292 19.69 25.58 16.46
C VAL A 292 18.49 26.26 15.84
N GLY A 293 17.30 25.95 16.38
CA GLY A 293 16.04 26.57 15.96
C GLY A 293 15.61 26.21 14.54
N PHE A 294 15.84 24.98 14.10
CA PHE A 294 15.31 24.51 12.81
C PHE A 294 13.79 24.52 12.83
N GLU A 295 13.18 25.21 11.88
CA GLU A 295 11.73 25.30 11.74
C GLU A 295 11.20 24.26 10.74
N LEU A 296 10.17 23.52 11.15
CA LEU A 296 9.48 22.53 10.32
C LEU A 296 7.98 22.90 10.23
N LYS A 297 7.49 23.07 9.00
CA LYS A 297 6.07 23.28 8.74
C LYS A 297 5.36 21.94 8.67
N PRO A 298 4.01 21.91 8.83
CA PRO A 298 3.27 20.66 8.73
C PRO A 298 3.50 19.92 7.42
N VAL A 299 3.49 18.60 7.45
CA VAL A 299 3.60 17.73 6.25
C VAL A 299 2.51 18.06 5.23
N SER A 300 1.32 18.49 5.66
CA SER A 300 0.25 18.99 4.78
C SER A 300 0.64 20.21 3.92
N LYS A 301 1.76 20.87 4.23
CA LYS A 301 2.36 21.94 3.43
C LYS A 301 3.51 21.45 2.54
N ASN A 302 3.54 20.15 2.29
CA ASN A 302 4.60 19.48 1.51
C ASN A 302 6.00 19.72 2.10
N CYS A 303 6.12 19.62 3.41
CA CYS A 303 7.32 19.91 4.20
C CYS A 303 7.72 18.68 5.01
N GLY A 304 9.02 18.46 5.06
CA GLY A 304 9.71 17.50 5.90
C GLY A 304 11.18 17.83 5.93
N ALA A 305 11.96 17.05 6.64
CA ALA A 305 13.40 17.14 6.67
C ALA A 305 14.02 15.75 6.85
N LEU A 306 15.30 15.61 6.55
CA LEU A 306 16.02 14.38 6.79
C LEU A 306 17.32 14.64 7.57
N ILE A 307 17.79 13.59 8.22
CA ILE A 307 19.11 13.50 8.84
C ILE A 307 19.75 12.24 8.30
N SER A 308 20.88 12.38 7.61
CA SER A 308 21.66 11.26 7.08
C SER A 308 22.46 10.56 8.18
N THR A 309 22.72 9.28 7.98
CA THR A 309 23.68 8.51 8.78
C THR A 309 25.02 8.38 8.03
N ASP A 310 26.00 7.74 8.65
CA ASP A 310 27.29 7.43 7.99
C ASP A 310 27.12 6.31 6.93
N ASN A 311 25.98 5.62 6.91
CA ASN A 311 25.69 4.56 5.95
C ASN A 311 24.83 5.12 4.80
N PRO A 312 25.37 5.22 3.57
CA PRO A 312 24.61 5.73 2.43
C PRO A 312 23.32 4.95 2.20
N GLY A 313 22.20 5.66 2.13
CA GLY A 313 20.86 5.05 1.98
C GLY A 313 20.13 4.80 3.31
N GLU A 314 20.78 4.99 4.46
CA GLU A 314 20.15 4.95 5.79
C GLU A 314 20.01 6.36 6.34
N TYR A 315 18.80 6.75 6.75
CA TYR A 315 18.51 8.11 7.20
C TYR A 315 17.26 8.14 8.09
N PHE A 316 17.04 9.30 8.74
CA PHE A 316 15.83 9.59 9.51
C PHE A 316 15.03 10.67 8.81
N TYR A 317 13.74 10.41 8.51
CA TYR A 317 12.81 11.47 8.14
C TYR A 317 12.16 12.09 9.36
N LEU A 318 12.02 13.41 9.32
CA LEU A 318 11.37 14.24 10.33
C LEU A 318 10.18 14.94 9.71
N GLU A 319 9.01 14.75 10.29
CA GLU A 319 7.76 15.36 9.84
C GLU A 319 7.00 15.98 11.00
N TYR A 320 6.43 17.15 10.79
CA TYR A 320 5.51 17.74 11.75
C TYR A 320 4.06 17.43 11.36
N ARG A 321 3.34 16.78 12.26
CA ARG A 321 1.89 16.56 12.18
C ARG A 321 1.19 17.56 13.08
N ASP A 322 0.36 18.48 12.52
CA ASP A 322 -0.28 19.55 13.29
C ASP A 322 -1.71 19.23 13.76
N GLY A 323 -2.13 17.97 13.62
CA GLY A 323 -3.44 17.47 14.05
C GLY A 323 -4.62 18.14 13.32
N LYS A 324 -4.43 18.61 12.08
CA LYS A 324 -5.45 19.32 11.30
C LYS A 324 -5.72 18.66 9.95
N GLY A 325 -6.84 19.00 9.32
CA GLY A 325 -7.19 18.51 8.00
C GLY A 325 -7.25 16.98 7.99
N TRP A 326 -6.45 16.34 7.14
CA TRP A 326 -6.36 14.90 7.03
C TRP A 326 -5.66 14.26 8.24
N ASP A 327 -4.86 15.02 9.00
CA ASP A 327 -4.20 14.54 10.22
C ASP A 327 -5.01 14.80 11.51
N LYS A 328 -6.27 15.26 11.42
CA LYS A 328 -7.08 15.64 12.60
C LYS A 328 -7.31 14.51 13.63
N TYR A 329 -7.09 13.27 13.25
CA TYR A 329 -7.19 12.11 14.14
C TYR A 329 -5.84 11.52 14.56
N LEU A 330 -4.76 12.22 14.23
CA LEU A 330 -3.41 11.90 14.67
C LEU A 330 -2.98 12.85 15.80
N PRO A 331 -2.08 12.42 16.70
CA PRO A 331 -1.50 13.30 17.68
C PRO A 331 -0.65 14.39 17.01
N GLU A 332 -0.68 15.61 17.56
CA GLU A 332 0.19 16.70 17.14
C GLU A 332 1.61 16.49 17.66
N GLY A 333 2.64 16.66 16.82
CA GLY A 333 4.04 16.56 17.21
C GLY A 333 4.98 16.18 16.07
N LEU A 334 6.27 16.00 16.44
CA LEU A 334 7.29 15.49 15.54
C LEU A 334 7.15 13.98 15.37
N VAL A 335 7.01 13.53 14.15
CA VAL A 335 7.10 12.14 13.73
C VAL A 335 8.50 11.89 13.17
N ILE A 336 9.13 10.82 13.61
CA ILE A 336 10.45 10.40 13.11
C ILE A 336 10.30 9.01 12.52
N TYR A 337 10.76 8.84 11.27
CA TYR A 337 10.88 7.53 10.64
C TYR A 337 12.35 7.17 10.48
N HIS A 338 12.70 5.94 10.80
CA HIS A 338 13.98 5.36 10.42
C HIS A 338 13.81 4.63 9.10
N VAL A 339 14.58 5.04 8.10
CA VAL A 339 14.48 4.52 6.72
C VAL A 339 15.83 3.92 6.33
N ASP A 340 15.79 2.72 5.76
CA ASP A 340 16.96 2.06 5.22
C ASP A 340 16.70 1.60 3.78
N LYS A 341 17.44 2.18 2.84
CA LYS A 341 17.54 1.82 1.42
C LYS A 341 18.96 1.44 1.04
N SER A 342 19.78 1.11 2.03
CA SER A 342 21.20 0.82 1.87
C SER A 342 21.47 -0.59 1.34
N GLU A 343 22.75 -0.87 1.11
CA GLU A 343 23.26 -2.20 0.79
C GLU A 343 23.34 -3.15 2.01
N ASN A 344 22.80 -2.77 3.19
CA ASN A 344 22.75 -3.64 4.36
C ASN A 344 21.99 -4.93 4.06
N VAL A 345 22.63 -6.06 4.33
CA VAL A 345 22.05 -7.38 4.10
C VAL A 345 21.43 -7.93 5.38
N VAL A 346 20.15 -8.20 5.35
CA VAL A 346 19.42 -8.89 6.41
C VAL A 346 18.63 -10.05 5.80
N ASN A 347 18.77 -11.24 6.37
CA ASN A 347 18.17 -12.47 5.84
C ASN A 347 18.44 -12.72 4.34
N GLY A 348 19.66 -12.40 3.89
CA GLY A 348 20.14 -12.65 2.52
C GLY A 348 19.60 -11.67 1.46
N LYS A 349 18.95 -10.58 1.86
CA LYS A 349 18.46 -9.52 0.96
C LYS A 349 18.98 -8.18 1.43
N THR A 350 19.35 -7.28 0.50
CA THR A 350 19.65 -5.88 0.85
C THR A 350 18.39 -5.09 1.15
N ALA A 351 18.52 -4.02 1.92
CA ALA A 351 17.42 -3.08 2.14
C ALA A 351 16.96 -2.48 0.79
N GLU A 352 17.88 -2.06 -0.06
CA GLU A 352 17.58 -1.57 -1.42
C GLU A 352 16.77 -2.59 -2.23
N PHE A 353 17.11 -3.88 -2.19
CA PHE A 353 16.35 -4.92 -2.88
C PHE A 353 14.92 -5.04 -2.37
N ARG A 354 14.68 -4.87 -1.04
CA ARG A 354 13.34 -4.90 -0.45
C ARG A 354 12.47 -3.74 -0.94
N TRP A 355 13.06 -2.56 -1.13
CA TRP A 355 12.36 -1.40 -1.68
C TRP A 355 11.96 -1.57 -3.15
N ARG A 356 12.72 -2.32 -3.92
CA ARG A 356 12.39 -2.64 -5.33
C ARG A 356 11.35 -3.73 -5.48
N ARG A 357 11.10 -4.50 -4.45
CA ARG A 357 10.05 -5.51 -4.39
C ARG A 357 8.87 -4.93 -3.62
N LEU A 358 7.76 -4.67 -4.32
CA LEU A 358 6.49 -4.41 -3.66
C LEU A 358 6.22 -5.56 -2.67
N ASP A 359 5.60 -5.25 -1.54
CA ASP A 359 5.26 -6.22 -0.48
C ASP A 359 6.43 -6.77 0.35
N ASN A 360 7.64 -6.18 0.32
CA ASN A 360 8.79 -6.72 1.07
C ASN A 360 9.51 -5.72 1.97
N ILE A 361 9.08 -4.44 2.02
CA ILE A 361 9.81 -3.37 2.71
C ILE A 361 9.98 -3.67 4.20
N ASN A 362 8.90 -4.06 4.87
CA ASN A 362 8.90 -4.32 6.31
C ASN A 362 8.72 -5.80 6.70
N CYS A 363 8.87 -6.74 5.75
CA CYS A 363 8.78 -8.18 6.00
C CYS A 363 10.03 -8.78 6.67
N CYS A 364 10.65 -8.03 7.58
CA CYS A 364 11.74 -8.51 8.41
C CYS A 364 11.66 -7.85 9.78
N LEU A 365 11.23 -8.60 10.78
CA LEU A 365 11.07 -8.10 12.15
C LEU A 365 12.34 -7.49 12.73
N GLU A 366 13.49 -8.07 12.41
CA GLU A 366 14.78 -7.65 12.96
C GLU A 366 15.34 -6.39 12.27
N HIS A 367 14.82 -6.04 11.08
CA HIS A 367 15.28 -4.90 10.30
C HIS A 367 14.18 -4.39 9.35
N PRO A 368 13.12 -3.74 9.86
CA PRO A 368 12.14 -3.07 9.02
C PRO A 368 12.79 -1.88 8.31
N CYS A 369 12.59 -1.77 6.98
CA CYS A 369 13.26 -0.74 6.19
C CYS A 369 12.58 0.63 6.24
N PHE A 370 11.35 0.72 6.76
CA PHE A 370 10.64 1.97 6.98
C PHE A 370 9.82 1.89 8.26
N ASN A 371 10.34 2.43 9.35
CA ASN A 371 9.74 2.23 10.66
C ASN A 371 9.54 3.53 11.42
N LEU A 372 8.41 3.64 12.12
CA LEU A 372 8.10 4.73 13.05
C LEU A 372 8.95 4.60 14.31
N ILE A 373 9.65 5.67 14.67
CA ILE A 373 10.32 5.79 15.97
C ILE A 373 9.30 6.33 16.97
N LYS A 374 8.95 5.52 17.95
CA LYS A 374 8.04 5.93 19.01
C LYS A 374 8.78 6.78 20.06
N ALA A 375 8.18 7.89 20.48
CA ALA A 375 8.72 8.72 21.56
C ALA A 375 8.67 8.01 22.92
N GLY A 376 7.69 7.10 23.11
CA GLY A 376 7.54 6.27 24.32
C GLY A 376 6.73 5.01 24.01
N GLU A 377 6.48 4.17 25.01
CA GLU A 377 5.74 2.92 24.81
C GLU A 377 4.37 3.13 24.18
N GLU A 378 3.62 4.16 24.65
CA GLU A 378 2.28 4.50 24.20
C GLU A 378 2.25 5.84 23.42
N VAL A 379 3.42 6.49 23.19
CA VAL A 379 3.51 7.81 22.57
C VAL A 379 4.22 7.72 21.21
N SER A 380 3.51 8.06 20.16
CA SER A 380 4.03 7.95 18.79
C SER A 380 4.79 9.19 18.29
N VAL A 381 4.63 10.34 18.95
CA VAL A 381 5.18 11.63 18.52
C VAL A 381 6.02 12.28 19.60
N PHE A 382 6.98 13.12 19.21
CA PHE A 382 7.80 13.93 20.11
C PHE A 382 7.25 15.36 20.20
N GLY A 383 7.54 16.08 21.30
CA GLY A 383 7.20 17.49 21.47
C GLY A 383 6.13 17.76 22.54
N ASP A 384 5.45 16.75 23.07
CA ASP A 384 4.55 16.87 24.22
C ASP A 384 5.14 16.08 25.43
N GLY A 385 6.06 16.76 26.12
CA GLY A 385 6.73 16.19 27.29
C GLY A 385 7.94 15.29 26.97
N ILE A 386 8.13 14.83 25.74
CA ILE A 386 9.29 14.07 25.27
C ILE A 386 9.96 14.88 24.16
N ASN A 387 10.94 15.69 24.52
CA ASN A 387 11.47 16.77 23.69
C ASN A 387 12.88 16.48 23.17
N SER A 388 13.37 15.24 23.33
CA SER A 388 14.70 14.83 22.89
C SER A 388 14.70 13.39 22.38
N TYR A 389 15.53 13.11 21.38
CA TYR A 389 15.75 11.77 20.84
C TYR A 389 17.20 11.60 20.38
N GLN A 390 17.81 10.46 20.77
CA GLN A 390 19.12 10.03 20.28
C GLN A 390 18.91 9.07 19.10
N PRO A 391 19.18 9.49 17.83
CA PRO A 391 19.09 8.58 16.71
C PRO A 391 20.14 7.46 16.81
N VAL A 392 19.71 6.24 16.49
CA VAL A 392 20.56 5.04 16.52
C VAL A 392 20.45 4.34 15.17
N CYS A 393 21.57 4.14 14.50
CA CYS A 393 21.65 3.43 13.22
C CYS A 393 21.31 1.94 13.38
N TRP A 394 20.98 1.27 12.29
CA TRP A 394 20.79 -0.19 12.29
C TRP A 394 22.03 -0.98 12.73
N SER A 395 23.22 -0.40 12.61
CA SER A 395 24.45 -0.95 13.17
C SER A 395 24.46 -1.00 14.71
N GLY A 396 23.50 -0.36 15.37
CA GLY A 396 23.45 -0.17 16.82
C GLY A 396 24.27 1.02 17.33
N ASN A 397 24.95 1.76 16.44
CA ASN A 397 25.72 2.93 16.82
C ASN A 397 24.80 4.16 16.92
N PRO A 398 24.84 4.92 18.04
CA PRO A 398 24.17 6.21 18.09
C PRO A 398 24.86 7.22 17.18
N LEU A 399 24.08 8.12 16.57
CA LEU A 399 24.66 9.28 15.87
C LEU A 399 25.33 10.23 16.88
N PRO A 400 26.35 11.01 16.48
CA PRO A 400 27.09 11.89 17.39
C PRO A 400 26.32 13.16 17.80
N PHE A 401 25.00 13.13 17.76
CA PHE A 401 24.12 14.25 18.09
C PHE A 401 22.75 13.79 18.58
N LEU A 402 22.06 14.70 19.24
CA LEU A 402 20.67 14.58 19.66
C LEU A 402 19.76 15.44 18.77
N ILE A 403 18.56 14.98 18.50
CA ILE A 403 17.44 15.84 18.13
C ILE A 403 16.85 16.32 19.43
N ASP A 404 16.90 17.63 19.72
CA ASP A 404 16.61 18.17 21.03
C ASP A 404 15.75 19.44 20.97
N ASN A 405 15.31 19.93 22.15
CA ASN A 405 14.47 21.13 22.26
C ASN A 405 13.23 21.12 21.35
N ILE A 406 12.68 19.92 21.11
CA ILE A 406 11.50 19.73 20.26
C ILE A 406 10.30 20.42 20.89
N SER A 407 9.74 21.38 20.18
CA SER A 407 8.54 22.12 20.60
C SER A 407 7.75 22.60 19.39
N PHE A 408 6.46 22.86 19.58
CA PHE A 408 5.61 23.37 18.51
C PHE A 408 4.66 24.47 18.98
N ALA A 409 4.44 25.47 18.13
CA ALA A 409 3.50 26.54 18.35
C ALA A 409 3.08 27.17 17.00
N ASN A 410 1.84 27.64 16.90
CA ASN A 410 1.34 28.36 15.72
C ASN A 410 1.56 27.58 14.38
N SER A 411 1.31 26.27 14.38
CA SER A 411 1.55 25.37 13.23
C SER A 411 3.00 25.44 12.71
N THR A 412 3.95 25.54 13.61
CA THR A 412 5.38 25.44 13.34
C THR A 412 6.01 24.62 14.46
N LEU A 413 6.78 23.63 14.09
CA LEU A 413 7.62 22.88 15.01
C LEU A 413 9.04 23.45 14.94
N THR A 414 9.70 23.55 16.07
CA THR A 414 11.13 23.91 16.17
C THR A 414 11.88 22.80 16.87
N LEU A 415 13.12 22.59 16.45
CA LEU A 415 14.03 21.62 17.05
C LEU A 415 15.49 22.09 16.93
N ASP A 416 16.35 21.51 17.74
CA ASP A 416 17.81 21.67 17.65
C ASP A 416 18.46 20.33 17.34
N ILE A 417 19.62 20.38 16.66
CA ILE A 417 20.56 19.27 16.52
C ILE A 417 21.79 19.63 17.34
N THR A 418 21.98 18.95 18.47
CA THR A 418 23.03 19.25 19.43
C THR A 418 24.01 18.08 19.52
N ALA A 419 25.30 18.35 19.79
CA ALA A 419 26.28 17.27 20.00
C ALA A 419 25.85 16.38 21.16
N SER A 420 25.93 15.06 20.99
CA SER A 420 25.81 14.11 22.12
C SER A 420 27.07 14.18 22.98
N GLU A 421 26.90 14.21 24.31
CA GLU A 421 28.02 14.23 25.27
C GLU A 421 28.85 12.92 25.25
#